data_68dd5f1a61c21d425a64bb6796d91cc9
#
_entry.id   68dd5f1a61c21d425a64bb6796d91cc9
#
_cell.length_a   1.000
_cell.length_b   1.000
_cell.length_c   1.000
_cell.angle_alpha   90.00
_cell.angle_beta   90.00
_cell.angle_gamma   90.00
#
_symmetry.space_group_name_H-M   'P 1'
#
loop_
_entity.id
_entity.type
_entity.pdbx_description
1 polymer ?
#
loop_
_entity_poly.entity_id
_entity_poly.type
_entity_poly.pdbx_seq_one_letter_code
_entity_poly.pdbx_strand_id
1 'polypeptide(L)'
;AHPDIFMPNLLRIRGQTVNAGIPFTKAQLEAKGARFIFIRDMFKLMDGIAVSGEIPRVSDEKVMESYTFRDGKMTEDNLLDDMAIFTKTKHGGVVITGCAHSGIINTILRGQEIVGEVHAALGGFHLMFSPHDVAEKVMGRVMELSKVVGPTHCSGVVAQSFAIKKGPERYIQLGSGIKLKF
;
A
#
# COMPACT_ATOMS: atom_id res chain seq x y z
N ALA A 1 -7.83 11.72 -0.59
CA ALA A 1 -6.46 11.62 -1.13
C ALA A 1 -5.49 12.40 -0.24
N HIS A 2 -4.19 12.08 -0.32
CA HIS A 2 -3.14 12.90 0.30
C HIS A 2 -2.95 14.22 -0.48
N PRO A 3 -2.58 15.35 0.19
CA PRO A 3 -2.32 16.61 -0.52
C PRO A 3 -1.22 16.51 -1.60
N ASP A 4 -0.22 15.67 -1.37
CA ASP A 4 0.94 15.52 -2.26
C ASP A 4 0.67 14.61 -3.49
N ILE A 5 -0.54 14.04 -3.62
CA ILE A 5 -0.89 13.10 -4.71
C ILE A 5 -0.64 13.64 -6.12
N PHE A 6 -0.65 14.97 -6.30
CA PHE A 6 -0.38 15.63 -7.57
C PHE A 6 1.05 16.14 -7.73
N MET A 7 1.92 15.90 -6.75
CA MET A 7 3.33 16.20 -6.86
C MET A 7 3.99 15.25 -7.87
N PRO A 8 5.01 15.70 -8.61
CA PRO A 8 5.79 14.79 -9.45
C PRO A 8 6.40 13.67 -8.60
N ASN A 9 6.21 12.44 -9.01
CA ASN A 9 6.88 11.28 -8.43
C ASN A 9 7.90 10.75 -9.44
N LEU A 10 9.18 10.89 -9.14
CA LEU A 10 10.27 10.61 -10.04
C LEU A 10 11.04 9.39 -9.56
N LEU A 11 11.11 8.37 -10.41
CA LEU A 11 11.87 7.15 -10.15
C LEU A 11 13.14 7.11 -10.98
N ARG A 12 14.22 6.58 -10.43
CA ARG A 12 15.42 6.22 -11.19
C ARG A 12 15.38 4.76 -11.59
N ILE A 13 15.16 4.52 -12.88
CA ILE A 13 15.12 3.17 -13.44
C ILE A 13 16.21 3.05 -14.52
N ARG A 14 17.21 2.18 -14.31
CA ARG A 14 18.31 1.94 -15.24
C ARG A 14 19.01 3.24 -15.71
N GLY A 15 19.24 4.16 -14.79
CA GLY A 15 19.90 5.44 -15.07
C GLY A 15 19.03 6.51 -15.72
N GLN A 16 17.77 6.22 -16.00
CA GLN A 16 16.79 7.18 -16.51
C GLN A 16 15.86 7.65 -15.40
N THR A 17 15.44 8.92 -15.47
CA THR A 17 14.42 9.46 -14.58
C THR A 17 13.05 9.34 -15.25
N VAL A 18 12.13 8.65 -14.62
CA VAL A 18 10.77 8.40 -15.11
C VAL A 18 9.77 9.04 -14.15
N ASN A 19 8.78 9.77 -14.67
CA ASN A 19 7.67 10.23 -13.84
C ASN A 19 6.66 9.10 -13.66
N ALA A 20 6.49 8.66 -12.42
CA ALA A 20 5.54 7.63 -12.01
C ALA A 20 4.29 8.21 -11.29
N GLY A 21 4.19 9.54 -11.20
CA GLY A 21 3.04 10.22 -10.61
C GLY A 21 1.78 10.10 -11.47
N ILE A 22 0.66 10.63 -10.94
CA ILE A 22 -0.62 10.64 -11.64
C ILE A 22 -0.49 11.40 -12.96
N PRO A 23 -0.93 10.83 -14.12
CA PRO A 23 -0.80 11.46 -15.43
C PRO A 23 -1.82 12.58 -15.67
N PHE A 24 -2.67 12.90 -14.70
CA PHE A 24 -3.72 13.91 -14.79
C PHE A 24 -3.55 15.00 -13.75
N THR A 25 -3.88 16.22 -14.11
CA THR A 25 -3.95 17.32 -13.15
C THR A 25 -5.25 17.24 -12.33
N LYS A 26 -5.24 17.86 -11.14
CA LYS A 26 -6.45 18.02 -10.31
C LYS A 26 -7.60 18.61 -11.10
N ALA A 27 -7.35 19.69 -11.86
CA ALA A 27 -8.37 20.37 -12.67
C ALA A 27 -9.00 19.45 -13.74
N GLN A 28 -8.19 18.60 -14.40
CA GLN A 28 -8.70 17.63 -15.38
C GLN A 28 -9.63 16.60 -14.72
N LEU A 29 -9.31 16.14 -13.54
CA LEU A 29 -10.16 15.18 -12.81
C LEU A 29 -11.44 15.86 -12.28
N GLU A 30 -11.33 17.08 -11.74
CA GLU A 30 -12.49 17.86 -11.29
C GLU A 30 -13.45 18.18 -12.44
N ALA A 31 -12.95 18.47 -13.63
CA ALA A 31 -13.75 18.65 -14.84
C ALA A 31 -14.52 17.38 -15.25
N LYS A 32 -14.08 16.20 -14.79
CA LYS A 32 -14.80 14.91 -14.95
C LYS A 32 -15.69 14.56 -13.76
N GLY A 33 -15.87 15.48 -12.81
CA GLY A 33 -16.77 15.31 -11.66
C GLY A 33 -16.10 14.79 -10.40
N ALA A 34 -14.77 14.63 -10.37
CA ALA A 34 -14.07 14.24 -9.13
C ALA A 34 -14.19 15.36 -8.08
N ARG A 35 -14.36 14.95 -6.82
CA ARG A 35 -14.31 15.85 -5.66
C ARG A 35 -13.27 15.33 -4.69
N PHE A 36 -12.31 16.17 -4.31
CA PHE A 36 -11.19 15.78 -3.47
C PHE A 36 -11.39 16.25 -2.03
N ILE A 37 -11.20 15.31 -1.10
CA ILE A 37 -10.99 15.58 0.32
C ILE A 37 -9.52 15.22 0.59
N PHE A 38 -8.71 16.22 0.93
CA PHE A 38 -7.30 16.01 1.24
C PHE A 38 -7.12 15.77 2.73
N ILE A 39 -6.40 14.69 3.05
CA ILE A 39 -6.14 14.25 4.42
C ILE A 39 -4.67 13.88 4.56
N ARG A 40 -4.11 14.11 5.75
CA ARG A 40 -2.79 13.60 6.20
C ARG A 40 -2.96 12.59 7.33
N ASP A 41 -3.93 12.82 8.18
CA ASP A 41 -4.25 11.97 9.30
C ASP A 41 -5.29 10.90 8.93
N MET A 42 -5.46 9.91 9.80
CA MET A 42 -6.50 8.91 9.65
C MET A 42 -7.88 9.58 9.50
N PHE A 43 -8.62 9.13 8.52
CA PHE A 43 -9.95 9.64 8.23
C PHE A 43 -10.99 8.52 8.25
N LYS A 44 -11.96 8.63 9.16
CA LYS A 44 -13.11 7.71 9.21
C LYS A 44 -14.05 8.03 8.04
N LEU A 45 -14.11 7.13 7.06
CA LEU A 45 -14.97 7.31 5.89
C LEU A 45 -16.45 7.02 6.23
N MET A 46 -16.67 5.95 6.98
CA MET A 46 -17.96 5.53 7.53
C MET A 46 -17.74 4.56 8.68
N ASP A 47 -18.81 4.10 9.31
CA ASP A 47 -18.68 3.12 10.40
C ASP A 47 -18.00 1.83 9.89
N GLY A 48 -16.93 1.46 10.58
CA GLY A 48 -16.13 0.29 10.24
C GLY A 48 -15.15 0.48 9.08
N ILE A 49 -15.10 1.64 8.40
CA ILE A 49 -14.17 1.89 7.29
C ILE A 49 -13.39 3.19 7.52
N ALA A 50 -12.08 3.11 7.44
CA ALA A 50 -11.17 4.24 7.57
C ALA A 50 -10.10 4.25 6.46
N VAL A 51 -9.59 5.45 6.14
CA VAL A 51 -8.39 5.66 5.34
C VAL A 51 -7.24 5.93 6.30
N SER A 52 -6.07 5.36 6.06
CA SER A 52 -4.93 5.38 6.98
C SER A 52 -4.41 6.77 7.34
N GLY A 53 -4.51 7.73 6.41
CA GLY A 53 -3.62 8.89 6.40
C GLY A 53 -2.19 8.47 6.08
N GLU A 54 -1.23 9.30 6.42
CA GLU A 54 0.20 8.96 6.31
C GLU A 54 0.53 7.74 7.16
N ILE A 55 1.31 6.81 6.61
CA ILE A 55 1.69 5.55 7.27
C ILE A 55 3.08 5.71 7.87
N PRO A 56 3.24 5.63 9.21
CA PRO A 56 4.54 5.70 9.86
C PRO A 56 5.46 4.56 9.44
N ARG A 57 6.74 4.86 9.19
CA ARG A 57 7.78 3.88 8.84
C ARG A 57 8.50 3.44 10.09
N VAL A 58 8.02 2.37 10.71
CA VAL A 58 8.52 1.85 11.99
C VAL A 58 9.23 0.49 11.85
N SER A 59 9.12 -0.15 10.67
CA SER A 59 9.82 -1.40 10.35
C SER A 59 11.14 -1.13 9.61
N ASP A 60 11.94 -2.18 9.44
CA ASP A 60 13.18 -2.18 8.67
C ASP A 60 12.96 -2.42 7.15
N GLU A 61 11.72 -2.35 6.69
CA GLU A 61 11.43 -2.46 5.26
C GLU A 61 12.09 -1.35 4.47
N LYS A 62 12.87 -1.73 3.47
CA LYS A 62 13.39 -0.79 2.50
C LYS A 62 12.33 -0.50 1.45
N VAL A 63 11.92 0.74 1.38
CA VAL A 63 11.04 1.24 0.32
C VAL A 63 11.86 1.73 -0.87
N MET A 64 11.20 1.84 -2.00
CA MET A 64 11.80 2.32 -3.24
C MET A 64 12.29 3.76 -3.11
N GLU A 65 13.48 4.07 -3.62
CA GLU A 65 13.95 5.44 -3.75
C GLU A 65 13.10 6.20 -4.76
N SER A 66 12.52 7.28 -4.31
CA SER A 66 11.72 8.19 -5.10
C SER A 66 12.15 9.63 -4.88
N TYR A 67 11.90 10.49 -5.86
CA TYR A 67 12.25 11.90 -5.82
C TYR A 67 11.05 12.75 -6.25
N THR A 68 10.98 13.94 -5.73
CA THR A 68 9.98 14.95 -6.09
C THR A 68 10.62 16.32 -6.25
N PHE A 69 9.86 17.30 -6.74
CA PHE A 69 10.29 18.70 -6.76
C PHE A 69 9.58 19.47 -5.64
N ARG A 70 10.39 20.08 -4.74
CA ARG A 70 9.91 21.02 -3.74
C ARG A 70 10.75 22.27 -3.80
N ASP A 71 10.12 23.43 -3.82
CA ASP A 71 10.77 24.75 -3.86
C ASP A 71 11.82 24.87 -4.98
N GLY A 72 11.50 24.32 -6.16
CA GLY A 72 12.38 24.35 -7.33
C GLY A 72 13.59 23.42 -7.28
N LYS A 73 13.67 22.54 -6.28
CA LYS A 73 14.76 21.57 -6.10
C LYS A 73 14.22 20.15 -6.14
N MET A 74 15.00 19.25 -6.73
CA MET A 74 14.76 17.82 -6.63
C MET A 74 15.18 17.35 -5.23
N THR A 75 14.24 16.73 -4.52
CA THR A 75 14.42 16.22 -3.16
C THR A 75 13.96 14.77 -3.10
N GLU A 76 14.42 14.02 -2.12
CA GLU A 76 13.88 12.70 -1.83
C GLU A 76 12.38 12.80 -1.54
N ASP A 77 11.63 11.86 -2.09
CA ASP A 77 10.19 11.74 -1.87
C ASP A 77 9.92 10.56 -0.92
N ASN A 78 9.41 10.89 0.24
CA ASN A 78 9.05 9.89 1.24
C ASN A 78 7.74 9.17 0.93
N LEU A 79 7.10 9.43 -0.22
CA LEU A 79 5.84 8.78 -0.64
C LEU A 79 4.77 8.82 0.47
N LEU A 80 4.58 9.98 1.09
CA LEU A 80 3.60 10.18 2.17
C LEU A 80 2.15 10.07 1.66
N ASP A 81 1.96 10.13 0.36
CA ASP A 81 0.69 9.95 -0.34
C ASP A 81 0.27 8.48 -0.47
N ASP A 82 1.14 7.53 -0.10
CA ASP A 82 0.79 6.12 0.00
C ASP A 82 -0.14 5.89 1.18
N MET A 83 -1.37 5.51 0.90
CA MET A 83 -2.42 5.29 1.89
C MET A 83 -3.11 3.94 1.67
N ALA A 84 -3.71 3.43 2.74
CA ALA A 84 -4.47 2.19 2.74
C ALA A 84 -5.90 2.40 3.25
N ILE A 85 -6.78 1.48 2.92
CA ILE A 85 -8.12 1.39 3.49
C ILE A 85 -8.11 0.29 4.56
N PHE A 86 -8.68 0.60 5.71
CA PHE A 86 -8.86 -0.33 6.81
C PHE A 86 -10.34 -0.53 7.08
N THR A 87 -10.76 -1.76 7.27
CA THR A 87 -12.16 -2.05 7.62
C THR A 87 -12.24 -3.08 8.74
N LYS A 88 -13.24 -2.92 9.62
CA LYS A 88 -13.57 -3.89 10.65
C LYS A 88 -14.59 -4.89 10.12
N THR A 89 -14.32 -6.16 10.38
CA THR A 89 -15.24 -7.26 10.08
C THR A 89 -15.48 -8.10 11.33
N LYS A 90 -16.41 -9.04 11.27
CA LYS A 90 -16.64 -9.99 12.38
C LYS A 90 -15.44 -10.91 12.67
N HIS A 91 -14.50 -11.03 11.72
CA HIS A 91 -13.32 -11.87 11.86
C HIS A 91 -12.06 -11.09 12.28
N GLY A 92 -12.14 -9.76 12.36
CA GLY A 92 -11.02 -8.85 12.65
C GLY A 92 -10.86 -7.78 11.59
N GLY A 93 -9.75 -7.05 11.63
CA GLY A 93 -9.43 -6.00 10.68
C GLY A 93 -9.05 -6.54 9.31
N VAL A 94 -9.40 -5.81 8.25
CA VAL A 94 -8.90 -6.06 6.89
C VAL A 94 -8.15 -4.82 6.43
N VAL A 95 -6.93 -5.03 5.96
CA VAL A 95 -6.04 -4.02 5.38
C VAL A 95 -6.08 -4.16 3.86
N ILE A 96 -6.40 -3.08 3.15
CA ILE A 96 -6.44 -3.04 1.69
C ILE A 96 -5.48 -1.97 1.20
N THR A 97 -4.48 -2.40 0.43
CA THR A 97 -3.43 -1.53 -0.11
C THR A 97 -3.58 -1.33 -1.62
N GLY A 98 -3.06 -0.20 -2.12
CA GLY A 98 -2.72 -0.04 -3.53
C GLY A 98 -1.41 -0.74 -3.84
N CYS A 99 -0.29 -0.11 -3.50
CA CYS A 99 1.07 -0.64 -3.69
C CYS A 99 1.84 -0.86 -2.38
N ALA A 100 1.44 -0.23 -1.29
CA ALA A 100 2.18 -0.24 -0.01
C ALA A 100 3.62 0.30 -0.13
N HIS A 101 3.78 1.49 -0.73
CA HIS A 101 5.08 2.15 -0.85
C HIS A 101 5.67 2.57 0.51
N SER A 102 4.85 2.66 1.54
CA SER A 102 5.29 2.87 2.92
C SER A 102 5.83 1.60 3.58
N GLY A 103 5.76 0.46 2.90
CA GLY A 103 6.03 -0.87 3.41
C GLY A 103 4.77 -1.58 3.89
N ILE A 104 4.60 -2.83 3.47
CA ILE A 104 3.40 -3.60 3.84
C ILE A 104 3.36 -3.91 5.34
N ILE A 105 4.50 -4.15 5.99
CA ILE A 105 4.57 -4.37 7.44
C ILE A 105 4.10 -3.10 8.16
N ASN A 106 4.62 -1.92 7.77
CA ASN A 106 4.20 -0.64 8.33
C ASN A 106 2.70 -0.40 8.15
N THR A 107 2.17 -0.74 6.97
CA THR A 107 0.75 -0.60 6.67
C THR A 107 -0.12 -1.50 7.56
N ILE A 108 0.30 -2.75 7.80
CA ILE A 108 -0.40 -3.67 8.71
C ILE A 108 -0.34 -3.16 10.15
N LEU A 109 0.83 -2.70 10.62
CA LEU A 109 0.99 -2.14 11.96
C LEU A 109 0.09 -0.91 12.16
N ARG A 110 0.04 -0.01 11.16
CA ARG A 110 -0.91 1.10 11.18
C ARG A 110 -2.36 0.62 11.21
N GLY A 111 -2.68 -0.43 10.49
CA GLY A 111 -4.00 -1.08 10.53
C GLY A 111 -4.34 -1.59 11.93
N GLN A 112 -3.39 -2.24 12.62
CA GLN A 112 -3.60 -2.75 13.98
C GLN A 112 -3.95 -1.64 14.98
N GLU A 113 -3.35 -0.45 14.84
CA GLU A 113 -3.70 0.72 15.67
C GLU A 113 -5.15 1.18 15.47
N ILE A 114 -5.69 1.05 14.25
CA ILE A 114 -6.98 1.62 13.85
C ILE A 114 -8.13 0.60 13.98
N VAL A 115 -7.90 -0.63 13.54
CA VAL A 115 -8.94 -1.67 13.48
C VAL A 115 -8.70 -2.86 14.40
N GLY A 116 -7.58 -2.89 15.12
CA GLY A 116 -7.19 -3.99 16.00
C GLY A 116 -6.53 -5.14 15.23
N GLU A 117 -6.64 -6.37 15.74
CA GLU A 117 -6.02 -7.54 15.12
C GLU A 117 -6.39 -7.66 13.63
N VAL A 118 -5.38 -7.78 12.77
CA VAL A 118 -5.57 -7.88 11.33
C VAL A 118 -5.85 -9.32 10.93
N HIS A 119 -7.05 -9.55 10.42
CA HIS A 119 -7.46 -10.82 9.84
C HIS A 119 -6.90 -10.99 8.43
N ALA A 120 -7.03 -9.97 7.57
CA ALA A 120 -6.59 -10.09 6.19
C ALA A 120 -5.75 -8.87 5.74
N ALA A 121 -4.67 -9.14 5.00
CA ALA A 121 -3.86 -8.15 4.28
C ALA A 121 -3.97 -8.42 2.77
N LEU A 122 -4.52 -7.46 2.02
CA LEU A 122 -4.92 -7.62 0.64
C LEU A 122 -4.39 -6.47 -0.23
N GLY A 123 -3.92 -6.77 -1.43
CA GLY A 123 -3.49 -5.76 -2.40
C GLY A 123 -2.04 -5.86 -2.83
N GLY A 124 -1.46 -4.76 -3.29
CA GLY A 124 -0.05 -4.68 -3.68
C GLY A 124 0.86 -4.54 -2.47
N PHE A 125 1.95 -5.31 -2.42
CA PHE A 125 2.93 -5.32 -1.33
C PHE A 125 4.29 -4.81 -1.77
N HIS A 126 4.40 -4.31 -2.99
CA HIS A 126 5.58 -3.70 -3.61
C HIS A 126 6.87 -4.53 -3.56
N LEU A 127 6.75 -5.87 -3.64
CA LEU A 127 7.87 -6.80 -3.50
C LEU A 127 8.41 -7.34 -4.83
N MET A 128 7.80 -6.97 -5.97
CA MET A 128 8.15 -7.55 -7.28
C MET A 128 9.58 -7.20 -7.73
N PHE A 129 10.17 -6.13 -7.22
CA PHE A 129 11.54 -5.71 -7.55
C PHE A 129 12.54 -6.00 -6.42
N SER A 130 12.08 -6.58 -5.31
CA SER A 130 12.94 -6.94 -4.18
C SER A 130 13.73 -8.21 -4.49
N PRO A 131 14.95 -8.36 -3.92
CA PRO A 131 15.63 -9.65 -3.89
C PRO A 131 14.72 -10.74 -3.29
N HIS A 132 14.89 -11.98 -3.73
CA HIS A 132 14.02 -13.09 -3.34
C HIS A 132 13.98 -13.30 -1.81
N ASP A 133 15.14 -13.29 -1.16
CA ASP A 133 15.28 -13.43 0.29
C ASP A 133 14.59 -12.31 1.06
N VAL A 134 14.67 -11.07 0.55
CA VAL A 134 13.97 -9.92 1.14
C VAL A 134 12.46 -10.09 1.00
N ALA A 135 11.97 -10.46 -0.19
CA ALA A 135 10.54 -10.67 -0.41
C ALA A 135 9.99 -11.81 0.46
N GLU A 136 10.74 -12.91 0.63
CA GLU A 136 10.36 -14.01 1.50
C GLU A 136 10.37 -13.62 2.99
N LYS A 137 11.39 -12.85 3.45
CA LYS A 137 11.44 -12.32 4.82
C LYS A 137 10.23 -11.44 5.12
N VAL A 138 9.92 -10.49 4.23
CA VAL A 138 8.76 -9.60 4.39
C VAL A 138 7.46 -10.39 4.41
N MET A 139 7.26 -11.32 3.47
CA MET A 139 6.08 -12.18 3.44
C MET A 139 5.92 -13.04 4.68
N GLY A 140 7.03 -13.57 5.23
CA GLY A 140 7.03 -14.27 6.51
C GLY A 140 6.44 -13.39 7.62
N ARG A 141 6.91 -12.15 7.71
CA ARG A 141 6.41 -11.19 8.71
C ARG A 141 4.95 -10.79 8.48
N VAL A 142 4.55 -10.59 7.22
CA VAL A 142 3.15 -10.32 6.86
C VAL A 142 2.23 -11.45 7.32
N MET A 143 2.64 -12.70 7.13
CA MET A 143 1.88 -13.87 7.56
C MET A 143 1.87 -14.08 9.08
N GLU A 144 2.82 -13.53 9.83
CA GLU A 144 2.75 -13.48 11.30
C GLU A 144 1.75 -12.44 11.79
N LEU A 145 1.66 -11.30 11.10
CA LEU A 145 0.82 -10.16 11.48
C LEU A 145 -0.63 -10.25 11.00
N SER A 146 -0.94 -11.18 10.08
CA SER A 146 -2.28 -11.36 9.52
C SER A 146 -2.61 -12.84 9.34
N LYS A 147 -3.87 -13.23 9.44
CA LYS A 147 -4.31 -14.64 9.31
C LYS A 147 -4.45 -15.05 7.85
N VAL A 148 -4.83 -14.12 6.98
CA VAL A 148 -5.07 -14.34 5.55
C VAL A 148 -4.30 -13.29 4.75
N VAL A 149 -3.73 -13.70 3.63
CA VAL A 149 -2.96 -12.81 2.75
C VAL A 149 -3.41 -12.96 1.29
N GLY A 150 -3.53 -11.81 0.62
CA GLY A 150 -3.84 -11.75 -0.80
C GLY A 150 -2.86 -10.80 -1.52
N PRO A 151 -1.57 -11.18 -1.65
CA PRO A 151 -0.62 -10.39 -2.43
C PRO A 151 -0.98 -10.43 -3.91
N THR A 152 -1.12 -9.23 -4.51
CA THR A 152 -1.44 -9.06 -5.93
C THR A 152 -0.70 -7.86 -6.52
N HIS A 153 -1.04 -7.42 -7.73
CA HIS A 153 -0.51 -6.23 -8.39
C HIS A 153 1.04 -6.20 -8.37
N CYS A 154 1.66 -5.30 -7.63
CA CYS A 154 3.11 -5.13 -7.52
C CYS A 154 3.79 -6.06 -6.47
N SER A 155 3.08 -7.02 -5.92
CA SER A 155 3.65 -7.99 -4.96
C SER A 155 4.65 -8.95 -5.61
N GLY A 156 4.44 -9.28 -6.88
CA GLY A 156 5.33 -10.19 -7.63
C GLY A 156 5.12 -11.67 -7.30
N VAL A 157 5.68 -12.51 -8.16
CA VAL A 157 5.51 -13.98 -8.12
C VAL A 157 6.17 -14.62 -6.88
N VAL A 158 7.28 -14.04 -6.39
CA VAL A 158 8.00 -14.57 -5.20
C VAL A 158 7.10 -14.47 -3.97
N ALA A 159 6.48 -13.31 -3.74
CA ALA A 159 5.57 -13.10 -2.62
C ALA A 159 4.35 -14.04 -2.68
N GLN A 160 3.75 -14.20 -3.86
CA GLN A 160 2.62 -15.12 -4.06
C GLN A 160 3.03 -16.59 -3.84
N SER A 161 4.14 -17.01 -4.44
CA SER A 161 4.65 -18.38 -4.29
C SER A 161 5.00 -18.71 -2.85
N PHE A 162 5.59 -17.75 -2.11
CA PHE A 162 5.88 -17.94 -0.69
C PHE A 162 4.61 -18.15 0.12
N ALA A 163 3.58 -17.30 -0.08
CA ALA A 163 2.31 -17.42 0.62
C ALA A 163 1.63 -18.77 0.34
N ILE A 164 1.60 -19.22 -0.93
CA ILE A 164 1.04 -20.51 -1.33
C ILE A 164 1.81 -21.67 -0.67
N LYS A 165 3.15 -21.61 -0.65
CA LYS A 165 3.98 -22.68 -0.08
C LYS A 165 3.87 -22.77 1.45
N LYS A 166 3.76 -21.62 2.13
CA LYS A 166 3.79 -21.54 3.60
C LYS A 166 2.42 -21.70 4.25
N GLY A 167 1.35 -21.41 3.54
CA GLY A 167 -0.02 -21.52 4.06
C GLY A 167 -1.05 -21.40 2.94
N PRO A 168 -1.22 -22.43 2.12
CA PRO A 168 -2.16 -22.40 0.99
C PRO A 168 -3.59 -22.07 1.43
N GLU A 169 -3.98 -22.49 2.63
CA GLU A 169 -5.28 -22.20 3.24
C GLU A 169 -5.45 -20.74 3.69
N ARG A 170 -4.35 -20.03 3.80
CA ARG A 170 -4.28 -18.61 4.19
C ARG A 170 -4.09 -17.68 3.00
N TYR A 171 -3.83 -18.23 1.83
CA TYR A 171 -3.63 -17.49 0.60
C TYR A 171 -4.95 -17.28 -0.13
N ILE A 172 -5.23 -16.04 -0.51
CA ILE A 172 -6.34 -15.70 -1.40
C ILE A 172 -5.77 -15.19 -2.71
N GLN A 173 -6.10 -15.86 -3.80
CA GLN A 173 -5.80 -15.33 -5.13
C GLN A 173 -6.74 -14.15 -5.42
N LEU A 174 -6.17 -12.99 -5.66
CA LEU A 174 -6.90 -11.78 -6.02
C LEU A 174 -6.83 -11.51 -7.52
N GLY A 175 -7.88 -10.87 -8.04
CA GLY A 175 -7.96 -10.42 -9.43
C GLY A 175 -9.21 -9.57 -9.64
N SER A 176 -9.31 -8.93 -10.80
CA SER A 176 -10.47 -8.12 -11.16
C SER A 176 -11.75 -8.93 -11.12
N GLY A 177 -12.79 -8.42 -10.48
CA GLY A 177 -14.10 -9.05 -10.37
C GLY A 177 -14.25 -10.07 -9.24
N ILE A 178 -13.19 -10.39 -8.50
CA ILE A 178 -13.28 -11.27 -7.33
C ILE A 178 -14.04 -10.55 -6.22
N LYS A 179 -15.00 -11.25 -5.62
CA LYS A 179 -15.76 -10.79 -4.45
C LYS A 179 -15.37 -11.62 -3.25
N LEU A 180 -14.93 -10.96 -2.19
CA LEU A 180 -14.62 -11.57 -0.91
C LEU A 180 -15.69 -11.20 0.11
N LYS A 181 -15.96 -12.12 1.04
CA LYS A 181 -16.87 -11.90 2.16
C LYS A 181 -16.16 -12.31 3.46
N PHE A 182 -15.99 -11.36 4.38
CA PHE A 182 -15.40 -11.53 5.70
C PHE A 182 -16.41 -11.35 6.84
#